data_b89ac9b722b2ceb4cdb406526762841a
#
_entry.id   b89ac9b722b2ceb4cdb406526762841a
#
_cell.length_a   1.000
_cell.length_b   1.000
_cell.length_c   1.000
_cell.angle_alpha   90.00
_cell.angle_beta   90.00
_cell.angle_gamma   90.00
#
_symmetry.space_group_name_H-M   'P 1'
#
loop_
_entity.id
_entity.type
_entity.pdbx_description
1 polymer ?
#
loop_
_entity_poly.entity_id
_entity_poly.type
_entity_poly.pdbx_seq_one_letter_code
_entity_poly.pdbx_strand_id
1 'polypeptide(L)'
;MVEFALVLPLLLLVLIGVVQFALVHHAQNVATTAAQEGARLGAAEDGDAAVAEARTLDVLRAGLGGIGDGFAVAAEESEESISVTTSGSYPFIIPWLGSQTISIDASAEMRKEGFRSGP
;
A
#
# COMPACT_ATOMS: atom_id res chain seq x y z
N MET A 1 30.56 0.64 32.82
CA MET A 1 30.46 -0.68 32.18
C MET A 1 29.05 -1.25 32.24
N VAL A 2 28.50 -1.36 33.42
CA VAL A 2 27.13 -1.85 33.58
C VAL A 2 26.12 -0.95 32.85
N GLU A 3 26.33 0.34 32.94
CA GLU A 3 25.44 1.31 32.28
C GLU A 3 25.43 1.14 30.76
N PHE A 4 26.59 0.89 30.17
CA PHE A 4 26.68 0.65 28.73
C PHE A 4 25.97 -0.65 28.36
N ALA A 5 26.11 -1.69 29.18
CA ALA A 5 25.48 -2.97 28.93
C ALA A 5 23.94 -2.87 28.99
N LEU A 6 23.40 -1.93 29.79
CA LEU A 6 21.96 -1.71 29.85
C LEU A 6 21.45 -0.83 28.71
N VAL A 7 22.29 0.09 28.23
CA VAL A 7 21.91 1.01 27.17
C VAL A 7 21.88 0.33 25.80
N LEU A 8 22.81 -0.60 25.56
CA LEU A 8 22.93 -1.23 24.26
C LEU A 8 21.66 -1.97 23.83
N PRO A 9 21.04 -2.82 24.64
CA PRO A 9 19.80 -3.45 24.27
C PRO A 9 18.67 -2.45 24.01
N LEU A 10 18.65 -1.37 24.80
CA LEU A 10 17.64 -0.32 24.61
C LEU A 10 17.82 0.38 23.27
N LEU A 11 19.07 0.68 22.90
CA LEU A 11 19.35 1.29 21.61
C LEU A 11 18.95 0.37 20.45
N LEU A 12 19.21 -0.94 20.58
CA LEU A 12 18.81 -1.89 19.57
C LEU A 12 17.29 -1.94 19.42
N LEU A 13 16.58 -1.86 20.53
CA LEU A 13 15.14 -1.87 20.50
C LEU A 13 14.60 -0.63 19.77
N VAL A 14 15.16 0.53 20.06
CA VAL A 14 14.78 1.75 19.38
C VAL A 14 15.08 1.66 17.89
N LEU A 15 16.23 1.10 17.53
CA LEU A 15 16.64 0.95 16.14
C LEU A 15 15.66 0.04 15.38
N ILE A 16 15.27 -1.08 16.00
CA ILE A 16 14.29 -1.98 15.40
C ILE A 16 12.96 -1.26 15.19
N GLY A 17 12.55 -0.46 16.17
CA GLY A 17 11.32 0.32 16.06
C GLY A 17 11.35 1.30 14.91
N VAL A 18 12.48 1.97 14.73
CA VAL A 18 12.64 2.94 13.62
C VAL A 18 12.58 2.21 12.29
N VAL A 19 13.25 1.08 12.17
CA VAL A 19 13.23 0.29 10.93
C VAL A 19 11.81 -0.20 10.65
N GLN A 20 11.11 -0.70 11.67
CA GLN A 20 9.74 -1.16 11.51
C GLN A 20 8.83 -0.03 11.02
N PHE A 21 8.96 1.14 11.62
CA PHE A 21 8.18 2.30 11.22
C PHE A 21 8.47 2.66 9.75
N ALA A 22 9.75 2.65 9.37
CA ALA A 22 10.13 2.98 8.01
C ALA A 22 9.56 1.98 7.00
N LEU A 23 9.56 0.70 7.35
CA LEU A 23 9.02 -0.33 6.47
C LEU A 23 7.51 -0.21 6.31
N VAL A 24 6.80 0.07 7.40
CA VAL A 24 5.36 0.26 7.35
C VAL A 24 5.02 1.51 6.55
N HIS A 25 5.77 2.58 6.77
CA HIS A 25 5.57 3.82 6.02
C HIS A 25 5.81 3.59 4.53
N HIS A 26 6.85 2.83 4.19
CA HIS A 26 7.12 2.45 2.80
C HIS A 26 5.95 1.68 2.21
N ALA A 27 5.44 0.70 2.95
CA ALA A 27 4.32 -0.11 2.48
C ALA A 27 3.07 0.75 2.26
N GLN A 28 2.81 1.70 3.16
CA GLN A 28 1.69 2.62 3.00
C GLN A 28 1.86 3.48 1.76
N ASN A 29 3.08 3.96 1.51
CA ASN A 29 3.36 4.76 0.32
C ASN A 29 3.17 3.95 -0.96
N VAL A 30 3.62 2.71 -0.96
CA VAL A 30 3.45 1.82 -2.12
C VAL A 30 1.96 1.57 -2.36
N ALA A 31 1.20 1.29 -1.31
CA ALA A 31 -0.23 1.03 -1.43
C ALA A 31 -0.97 2.26 -1.98
N THR A 32 -0.61 3.45 -1.50
CA THR A 32 -1.22 4.69 -1.97
C THR A 32 -0.88 4.92 -3.45
N THR A 33 0.39 4.75 -3.81
CA THR A 33 0.82 4.90 -5.20
C THR A 33 0.13 3.87 -6.09
N ALA A 34 0.02 2.64 -5.62
CA ALA A 34 -0.64 1.57 -6.38
C ALA A 34 -2.09 1.92 -6.66
N ALA A 35 -2.81 2.39 -5.64
CA ALA A 35 -4.21 2.77 -5.81
C ALA A 35 -4.35 3.93 -6.79
N GLN A 36 -3.45 4.92 -6.69
CA GLN A 36 -3.47 6.08 -7.58
C GLN A 36 -3.14 5.69 -9.02
N GLU A 37 -2.12 4.88 -9.21
CA GLU A 37 -1.75 4.42 -10.56
C GLU A 37 -2.83 3.56 -11.16
N GLY A 38 -3.42 2.68 -10.36
CA GLY A 38 -4.52 1.85 -10.83
C GLY A 38 -5.72 2.68 -11.23
N ALA A 39 -6.10 3.64 -10.39
CA ALA A 39 -7.22 4.51 -10.68
C ALA A 39 -6.96 5.35 -11.93
N ARG A 40 -5.73 5.85 -12.07
CA ARG A 40 -5.37 6.66 -13.21
C ARG A 40 -5.47 5.86 -14.52
N LEU A 41 -4.94 4.66 -14.51
CA LEU A 41 -4.97 3.82 -15.72
C LEU A 41 -6.37 3.33 -16.01
N GLY A 42 -7.13 2.98 -14.97
CA GLY A 42 -8.51 2.55 -15.14
C GLY A 42 -9.42 3.66 -15.62
N ALA A 43 -9.11 4.90 -15.27
CA ALA A 43 -9.90 6.05 -15.69
C ALA A 43 -9.53 6.55 -17.09
N ALA A 44 -8.44 6.04 -17.67
CA ALA A 44 -8.04 6.40 -19.02
C ALA A 44 -9.11 5.97 -20.02
N GLU A 45 -9.08 6.58 -21.19
CA GLU A 45 -10.11 6.39 -22.20
C GLU A 45 -10.42 4.93 -22.50
N ASP A 46 -9.39 4.09 -22.56
CA ASP A 46 -9.55 2.67 -22.84
C ASP A 46 -9.53 1.80 -21.58
N GLY A 47 -9.58 2.42 -20.40
CA GLY A 47 -9.49 1.69 -19.15
C GLY A 47 -10.83 1.26 -18.61
N ASP A 48 -10.79 0.37 -17.62
CA ASP A 48 -11.96 -0.06 -16.88
C ASP A 48 -11.52 -0.59 -15.50
N ALA A 49 -12.46 -1.16 -14.76
CA ALA A 49 -12.15 -1.66 -13.42
C ALA A 49 -11.14 -2.79 -13.45
N ALA A 50 -11.18 -3.66 -14.46
CA ALA A 50 -10.22 -4.76 -14.56
C ALA A 50 -8.81 -4.23 -14.80
N VAL A 51 -8.66 -3.22 -15.64
CA VAL A 51 -7.38 -2.58 -15.88
C VAL A 51 -6.86 -1.93 -14.59
N ALA A 52 -7.77 -1.27 -13.85
CA ALA A 52 -7.40 -0.64 -12.59
C ALA A 52 -6.87 -1.67 -11.60
N GLU A 53 -7.56 -2.78 -11.44
CA GLU A 53 -7.11 -3.83 -10.53
C GLU A 53 -5.77 -4.42 -10.93
N ALA A 54 -5.59 -4.70 -12.22
CA ALA A 54 -4.35 -5.28 -12.71
C ALA A 54 -3.17 -4.35 -12.47
N ARG A 55 -3.35 -3.07 -12.75
CA ARG A 55 -2.28 -2.11 -12.55
C ARG A 55 -1.94 -1.94 -11.08
N THR A 56 -2.97 -1.91 -10.23
CA THR A 56 -2.75 -1.78 -8.79
C THR A 56 -1.93 -2.96 -8.26
N LEU A 57 -2.27 -4.18 -8.69
CA LEU A 57 -1.50 -5.36 -8.29
C LEU A 57 -0.07 -5.31 -8.79
N ASP A 58 0.15 -4.85 -10.03
CA ASP A 58 1.50 -4.72 -10.56
C ASP A 58 2.36 -3.81 -9.71
N VAL A 59 1.81 -2.66 -9.32
CA VAL A 59 2.56 -1.71 -8.51
C VAL A 59 2.83 -2.27 -7.11
N LEU A 60 1.83 -2.94 -6.53
CA LEU A 60 2.02 -3.56 -5.22
C LEU A 60 3.12 -4.62 -5.26
N ARG A 61 3.13 -5.46 -6.29
CA ARG A 61 4.16 -6.48 -6.43
C ARG A 61 5.54 -5.87 -6.68
N ALA A 62 5.59 -4.83 -7.48
CA ALA A 62 6.86 -4.16 -7.75
C ALA A 62 7.45 -3.52 -6.51
N GLY A 63 6.60 -2.94 -5.66
CA GLY A 63 7.07 -2.24 -4.48
C GLY A 63 7.19 -3.09 -3.23
N LEU A 64 6.38 -4.13 -3.10
CA LEU A 64 6.31 -4.94 -1.88
C LEU A 64 6.66 -6.41 -2.11
N GLY A 65 6.87 -6.82 -3.35
CA GLY A 65 7.20 -8.21 -3.65
C GLY A 65 6.09 -9.16 -3.22
N GLY A 66 6.46 -10.26 -2.57
CA GLY A 66 5.51 -11.26 -2.13
C GLY A 66 4.48 -10.76 -1.14
N ILE A 67 4.83 -9.73 -0.37
CA ILE A 67 3.87 -9.13 0.57
C ILE A 67 2.74 -8.47 -0.21
N GLY A 68 3.05 -7.88 -1.36
CA GLY A 68 2.04 -7.26 -2.21
C GLY A 68 1.02 -8.25 -2.75
N ASP A 69 1.42 -9.50 -2.95
CA ASP A 69 0.50 -10.54 -3.42
C ASP A 69 -0.62 -10.83 -2.42
N GLY A 70 -0.39 -10.54 -1.15
CA GLY A 70 -1.39 -10.74 -0.12
C GLY A 70 -2.39 -9.60 0.02
N PHE A 71 -2.21 -8.53 -0.74
CA PHE A 71 -3.12 -7.39 -0.66
C PHE A 71 -4.37 -7.66 -1.48
N ALA A 72 -5.50 -7.25 -0.92
CA ALA A 72 -6.77 -7.27 -1.64
C ALA A 72 -6.93 -5.97 -2.41
N VAL A 73 -7.42 -6.06 -3.63
CA VAL A 73 -7.65 -4.89 -4.46
C VAL A 73 -9.10 -4.94 -4.92
N ALA A 74 -9.80 -3.82 -4.77
CA ALA A 74 -11.16 -3.67 -5.26
C ALA A 74 -11.24 -2.39 -6.08
N ALA A 75 -11.76 -2.50 -7.28
CA ALA A 75 -12.00 -1.34 -8.14
C ALA A 75 -13.48 -1.24 -8.41
N GLU A 76 -14.03 -0.05 -8.19
CA GLU A 76 -15.42 0.22 -8.45
C GLU A 76 -15.53 1.27 -9.53
N GLU A 77 -16.37 0.99 -10.49
CA GLU A 77 -16.54 1.85 -11.65
C GLU A 77 -17.92 2.47 -11.63
N SER A 78 -17.96 3.80 -11.77
CA SER A 78 -19.22 4.51 -11.96
C SER A 78 -19.20 5.16 -13.34
N GLU A 79 -20.26 5.88 -13.69
CA GLU A 79 -20.31 6.55 -14.98
C GLU A 79 -19.24 7.61 -15.11
N GLU A 80 -18.86 8.24 -14.01
CA GLU A 80 -17.96 9.39 -14.03
C GLU A 80 -16.56 9.08 -13.54
N SER A 81 -16.41 8.04 -12.72
CA SER A 81 -15.12 7.83 -12.06
C SER A 81 -14.84 6.37 -11.80
N ILE A 82 -13.59 6.10 -11.47
CA ILE A 82 -13.15 4.81 -10.98
C ILE A 82 -12.52 5.04 -9.62
N SER A 83 -12.89 4.22 -8.65
CA SER A 83 -12.26 4.24 -7.35
C SER A 83 -11.57 2.91 -7.10
N VAL A 84 -10.38 2.96 -6.55
CA VAL A 84 -9.58 1.79 -6.24
C VAL A 84 -9.30 1.80 -4.76
N THR A 85 -9.56 0.68 -4.11
CA THR A 85 -9.24 0.49 -2.70
C THR A 85 -8.35 -0.73 -2.59
N THR A 86 -7.26 -0.62 -1.84
CA THR A 86 -6.40 -1.74 -1.57
C THR A 86 -6.20 -1.87 -0.08
N SER A 87 -6.16 -3.10 0.40
CA SER A 87 -5.94 -3.37 1.82
C SER A 87 -5.14 -4.63 1.98
N GLY A 88 -4.31 -4.65 3.00
CA GLY A 88 -3.49 -5.79 3.29
C GLY A 88 -2.85 -5.61 4.64
N SER A 89 -1.88 -6.46 4.93
CA SER A 89 -1.19 -6.39 6.20
C SER A 89 0.30 -6.53 5.99
N TYR A 90 1.05 -5.87 6.86
CA TYR A 90 2.50 -5.91 6.85
C TYR A 90 2.96 -6.56 8.15
N PRO A 91 3.84 -7.57 8.08
CA PRO A 91 4.27 -8.26 9.30
C PRO A 91 5.21 -7.41 10.14
N PHE A 92 5.11 -7.59 11.46
CA PHE A 92 6.06 -7.01 12.38
C PHE A 92 7.39 -7.76 12.28
N ILE A 93 8.48 -7.02 12.31
CA ILE A 93 9.82 -7.60 12.34
C ILE A 93 10.32 -7.84 13.75
N ILE A 94 9.54 -7.45 14.76
CA ILE A 94 9.94 -7.62 16.15
C ILE A 94 9.65 -9.05 16.58
N PRO A 95 10.70 -9.85 16.84
CA PRO A 95 10.51 -11.30 17.01
C PRO A 95 9.63 -11.70 18.20
N TRP A 96 9.68 -10.95 19.29
CA TRP A 96 8.93 -11.34 20.47
C TRP A 96 7.46 -10.92 20.41
N LEU A 97 7.04 -10.23 19.38
CA LEU A 97 5.63 -9.92 19.18
C LEU A 97 4.90 -11.01 18.39
N GLY A 98 5.62 -12.03 17.95
CA GLY A 98 5.03 -13.16 17.25
C GLY A 98 4.61 -12.80 15.83
N SER A 99 3.47 -13.30 15.42
CA SER A 99 2.99 -13.16 14.05
C SER A 99 2.03 -11.99 13.86
N GLN A 100 2.19 -10.94 14.64
CA GLN A 100 1.31 -9.78 14.53
C GLN A 100 1.58 -8.99 13.26
N THR A 101 0.55 -8.32 12.78
CA THR A 101 0.64 -7.55 11.54
C THR A 101 0.01 -6.19 11.73
N ILE A 102 0.37 -5.28 10.84
CA ILE A 102 -0.20 -3.93 10.80
C ILE A 102 -1.04 -3.83 9.54
N SER A 103 -2.26 -3.33 9.67
CA SER A 103 -3.14 -3.12 8.52
C SER A 103 -2.65 -1.94 7.68
N ILE A 104 -2.63 -2.13 6.38
CA ILE A 104 -2.28 -1.10 5.42
C ILE A 104 -3.47 -0.91 4.49
N ASP A 105 -3.99 0.28 4.40
CA ASP A 105 -5.13 0.59 3.55
C ASP A 105 -4.83 1.82 2.72
N ALA A 106 -5.30 1.82 1.48
CA ALA A 106 -5.18 2.98 0.61
C ALA A 106 -6.33 2.99 -0.36
N SER A 107 -6.72 4.18 -0.77
CA SER A 107 -7.75 4.31 -1.79
C SER A 107 -7.47 5.53 -2.64
N ALA A 108 -7.97 5.51 -3.86
CA ALA A 108 -7.85 6.62 -4.78
C ALA A 108 -9.06 6.62 -5.70
N GLU A 109 -9.47 7.81 -6.09
CA GLU A 109 -10.56 7.96 -7.04
C GLU A 109 -10.10 8.89 -8.15
N MET A 110 -10.40 8.51 -9.37
CA MET A 110 -10.06 9.29 -10.54
C MET A 110 -11.29 9.46 -11.41
N ARG A 111 -11.48 10.66 -11.90
CA ARG A 111 -12.54 10.92 -12.86
C ARG A 111 -12.15 10.27 -14.19
N LYS A 112 -13.12 9.63 -14.82
CA LYS A 112 -12.85 8.96 -16.10
C LYS A 112 -12.45 9.96 -17.17
N GLU A 113 -11.37 9.63 -17.84
CA GLU A 113 -10.92 10.36 -19.00
C GLU A 113 -11.92 10.08 -20.12
N GLY A 114 -12.20 11.05 -20.92
CA GLY A 114 -13.20 10.88 -21.96
C GLY A 114 -14.63 11.13 -21.52
N PHE A 115 -14.89 11.10 -20.21
CA PHE A 115 -16.19 11.52 -19.71
C PHE A 115 -16.26 13.04 -19.73
N ARG A 116 -17.24 13.58 -20.36
CA ARG A 116 -17.42 15.01 -20.42
C ARG A 116 -18.80 15.41 -19.98
N SER A 117 -18.85 16.39 -19.14
CA SER A 117 -20.11 16.96 -18.68
C SER A 117 -20.53 18.03 -19.67
N GLY A 118 -21.16 17.62 -20.69
CA GLY A 118 -21.61 18.53 -21.74
C GLY A 118 -20.73 18.44 -22.96
N PRO A 119 -21.12 19.10 -23.98
CA PRO A 119 -20.39 19.08 -25.25
C PRO A 119 -19.07 19.75 -25.15
#